data_b2ed22c970e69dcdbf5a9862e0f9dbb8
#
_entry.id   b2ed22c970e69dcdbf5a9862e0f9dbb8
#
_cell.length_a   1.000
_cell.length_b   1.000
_cell.length_c   1.000
_cell.angle_alpha   90.00
_cell.angle_beta   90.00
_cell.angle_gamma   90.00
#
_symmetry.space_group_name_H-M   'P 1'
#
loop_
_entity.id
_entity.type
_entity.pdbx_description
1 polymer ?
#
loop_
_entity_poly.entity_id
_entity_poly.type
_entity_poly.pdbx_seq_one_letter_code
_entity_poly.pdbx_strand_id
1 'polypeptide(L)'
;MKIGFIAMSGVRVHNEELTRVGLTLPSFVERSKIIASLPSLGLLTLAALTPERFEVDYQEITDLKQKDFLPDDYDLVAISSYSAQIMEAYQVADEYQSKKVPVVMGGLHVSALPEEAKAHCSAVVVGEGEALWPQLVSDFERGELSPYYLQSNPGSFDLKEAPVPRFELLDPGRYNRLTVQTSRGCPRQCDFCASSILLTPRYKIKPVDKVIEEIRAIKRIWDRPFIEFADDNSFVNTKHCKELLRALAKEKIHWFTEADISVAEDEELLGLMRDSGCQQILVGLESPLKVSLDGIELKTNWKLRQQEKYKEAIARIQSYGVTVNGCFILGLDGDTTSVFEEVLDFIRVSGLYDAQITFMTAFPGTPLYRRLKQEDRIILDRAWQLCTLFDINIVPKSMTVQELQNGFLWLAKTLYSDEETNQRRRKFRDRLKNSANFRRIAT
;
A
#
# COMPACT_ATOMS: atom_id res chain seq x y z
N MET A 1 -11.89 25.81 -17.89
CA MET A 1 -11.35 25.71 -16.53
C MET A 1 -10.42 24.51 -16.45
N LYS A 2 -9.33 24.65 -15.70
CA LYS A 2 -8.28 23.63 -15.56
C LYS A 2 -8.18 23.13 -14.12
N ILE A 3 -8.17 21.81 -13.92
CA ILE A 3 -8.06 21.17 -12.62
C ILE A 3 -6.70 20.47 -12.50
N GLY A 4 -5.92 20.86 -11.49
CA GLY A 4 -4.64 20.23 -11.16
C GLY A 4 -4.85 19.11 -10.15
N PHE A 5 -4.45 17.89 -10.48
CA PHE A 5 -4.41 16.75 -9.58
C PHE A 5 -2.98 16.55 -9.06
N ILE A 6 -2.75 16.79 -7.77
CA ILE A 6 -1.42 16.74 -7.16
C ILE A 6 -1.32 15.55 -6.23
N ALA A 7 -0.48 14.59 -6.57
CA ALA A 7 -0.14 13.44 -5.75
C ALA A 7 1.14 13.71 -4.95
N MET A 8 1.06 13.63 -3.63
CA MET A 8 2.26 13.57 -2.80
C MET A 8 2.70 12.10 -2.74
N SER A 9 3.71 11.73 -3.54
CA SER A 9 4.04 10.33 -3.85
C SER A 9 5.41 9.86 -3.36
N GLY A 10 6.07 10.59 -2.46
CA GLY A 10 7.42 10.26 -1.99
C GLY A 10 7.49 10.07 -0.48
N VAL A 11 7.15 8.88 0.03
CA VAL A 11 7.40 8.57 1.44
C VAL A 11 8.90 8.45 1.68
N ARG A 12 9.48 9.35 2.48
CA ARG A 12 10.92 9.43 2.76
C ARG A 12 11.21 9.03 4.21
N VAL A 13 12.19 8.16 4.39
CA VAL A 13 12.68 7.76 5.71
C VAL A 13 13.53 8.88 6.29
N HIS A 14 13.26 9.24 7.54
CA HIS A 14 14.03 10.25 8.29
C HIS A 14 15.22 9.64 9.04
N ASN A 15 15.19 8.35 9.32
CA ASN A 15 16.28 7.65 9.97
C ASN A 15 17.48 7.52 9.02
N GLU A 16 18.53 8.36 9.26
CA GLU A 16 19.72 8.41 8.41
C GLU A 16 20.49 7.09 8.35
N GLU A 17 20.54 6.33 9.45
CA GLU A 17 21.25 5.06 9.49
C GLU A 17 20.57 4.02 8.59
N LEU A 18 19.24 3.96 8.63
CA LEU A 18 18.46 3.12 7.76
C LEU A 18 18.59 3.54 6.28
N THR A 19 18.59 4.85 6.01
CA THR A 19 18.80 5.38 4.67
C THR A 19 20.19 4.99 4.12
N ARG A 20 21.22 4.97 4.96
CA ARG A 20 22.58 4.54 4.57
C ARG A 20 22.65 3.04 4.27
N VAL A 21 21.91 2.22 4.96
CA VAL A 21 21.82 0.77 4.71
C VAL A 21 21.05 0.48 3.40
N GLY A 22 20.32 1.45 2.89
CA GLY A 22 19.55 1.31 1.65
C GLY A 22 18.33 0.43 1.86
N LEU A 23 17.57 0.71 2.92
CA LEU A 23 16.31 0.03 3.18
C LEU A 23 15.30 0.37 2.11
N THR A 24 14.83 -0.64 1.45
CA THR A 24 13.73 -0.51 0.53
C THR A 24 13.03 -1.83 0.36
N LEU A 25 11.85 -1.74 -0.21
CA LEU A 25 11.04 -2.86 -0.60
C LEU A 25 11.84 -3.84 -1.47
N PRO A 26 11.58 -5.15 -1.35
CA PRO A 26 12.42 -6.18 -2.00
C PRO A 26 12.38 -6.09 -3.51
N SER A 27 13.46 -6.51 -4.10
CA SER A 27 13.80 -6.94 -5.48
C SER A 27 13.25 -6.18 -6.69
N PHE A 28 12.07 -5.60 -6.63
CA PHE A 28 11.43 -4.92 -7.77
C PHE A 28 11.72 -3.43 -7.84
N VAL A 29 12.13 -2.83 -6.73
CA VAL A 29 12.35 -1.41 -6.61
C VAL A 29 13.81 -1.19 -6.33
N GLU A 30 14.47 -0.37 -7.12
CA GLU A 30 15.79 0.12 -6.76
C GLU A 30 15.72 0.77 -5.38
N ARG A 31 16.68 0.44 -4.53
CA ARG A 31 16.78 0.98 -3.19
C ARG A 31 17.12 2.46 -3.29
N SER A 32 16.13 3.30 -3.10
CA SER A 32 16.26 4.76 -3.08
C SER A 32 15.78 5.31 -1.75
N LYS A 33 15.99 6.59 -1.51
CA LYS A 33 15.48 7.28 -0.31
C LYS A 33 13.95 7.37 -0.26
N ILE A 34 13.27 7.05 -1.37
CA ILE A 34 11.83 7.10 -1.53
C ILE A 34 11.28 5.68 -1.49
N ILE A 35 10.41 5.39 -0.53
CA ILE A 35 9.87 4.04 -0.30
C ILE A 35 8.81 3.68 -1.33
N ALA A 36 7.96 4.62 -1.69
CA ALA A 36 6.89 4.41 -2.66
C ALA A 36 6.84 5.59 -3.63
N SER A 37 7.13 5.32 -4.88
CA SER A 37 6.96 6.25 -6.00
C SER A 37 6.03 5.59 -7.01
N LEU A 38 4.73 5.59 -6.67
CA LEU A 38 3.67 5.09 -7.52
C LEU A 38 2.68 6.22 -7.79
N PRO A 39 2.08 6.27 -8.99
CA PRO A 39 1.07 7.25 -9.28
C PRO A 39 -0.15 7.04 -8.37
N SER A 40 -0.84 8.12 -8.03
CA SER A 40 -2.06 8.05 -7.24
C SER A 40 -3.21 7.52 -8.09
N LEU A 41 -3.52 6.22 -7.95
CA LEU A 41 -4.64 5.60 -8.65
C LEU A 41 -5.96 6.32 -8.35
N GLY A 42 -6.14 6.78 -7.10
CA GLY A 42 -7.33 7.54 -6.71
C GLY A 42 -7.47 8.84 -7.49
N LEU A 43 -6.41 9.65 -7.61
CA LEU A 43 -6.47 10.90 -8.36
C LEU A 43 -6.66 10.66 -9.87
N LEU A 44 -6.05 9.63 -10.44
CA LEU A 44 -6.29 9.25 -11.84
C LEU A 44 -7.75 8.82 -12.09
N THR A 45 -8.37 8.18 -11.10
CA THR A 45 -9.79 7.82 -11.13
C THR A 45 -10.67 9.07 -11.05
N LEU A 46 -10.36 10.03 -10.18
CA LEU A 46 -11.08 11.30 -10.09
C LEU A 46 -10.91 12.13 -11.37
N ALA A 47 -9.73 12.12 -11.97
CA ALA A 47 -9.51 12.75 -13.28
C ALA A 47 -10.42 12.15 -14.37
N ALA A 48 -10.67 10.83 -14.32
CA ALA A 48 -11.60 10.16 -15.24
C ALA A 48 -13.08 10.47 -14.97
N LEU A 49 -13.43 10.82 -13.73
CA LEU A 49 -14.78 11.29 -13.36
C LEU A 49 -14.99 12.78 -13.62
N THR A 50 -13.93 13.50 -13.97
CA THR A 50 -14.00 14.92 -14.28
C THR A 50 -14.60 15.13 -15.68
N PRO A 51 -15.65 15.97 -15.83
CA PRO A 51 -16.27 16.20 -17.14
C PRO A 51 -15.27 16.72 -18.18
N GLU A 52 -15.41 16.30 -19.45
CA GLU A 52 -14.50 16.63 -20.57
C GLU A 52 -14.32 18.13 -20.82
N ARG A 53 -15.25 18.98 -20.39
CA ARG A 53 -15.14 20.43 -20.50
C ARG A 53 -14.06 21.06 -19.61
N PHE A 54 -13.52 20.28 -18.67
CA PHE A 54 -12.38 20.68 -17.85
C PHE A 54 -11.10 20.10 -18.45
N GLU A 55 -10.10 20.94 -18.59
CA GLU A 55 -8.73 20.49 -18.77
C GLU A 55 -8.23 19.87 -17.46
N VAL A 56 -7.55 18.73 -17.53
CA VAL A 56 -6.98 18.05 -16.34
C VAL A 56 -5.48 17.91 -16.51
N ASP A 57 -4.75 18.18 -15.44
CA ASP A 57 -3.31 17.98 -15.34
C ASP A 57 -2.99 17.15 -14.11
N TYR A 58 -2.01 16.23 -14.21
CA TYR A 58 -1.60 15.35 -13.13
C TYR A 58 -0.13 15.56 -12.79
N GLN A 59 0.15 15.92 -11.55
CA GLN A 59 1.49 16.20 -11.05
C GLN A 59 1.83 15.31 -9.86
N GLU A 60 3.09 14.87 -9.77
CA GLU A 60 3.63 14.18 -8.61
C GLU A 60 4.70 15.02 -7.92
N ILE A 61 4.58 15.13 -6.61
CA ILE A 61 5.57 15.76 -5.75
C ILE A 61 6.14 14.69 -4.84
N THR A 62 7.38 14.28 -5.13
CA THR A 62 8.12 13.29 -4.33
C THR A 62 8.90 13.95 -3.19
N ASP A 63 9.36 15.18 -3.42
CA ASP A 63 10.06 16.00 -2.43
C ASP A 63 9.80 17.47 -2.77
N LEU A 64 9.11 18.17 -1.88
CA LEU A 64 8.76 19.57 -2.12
C LEU A 64 10.02 20.47 -2.24
N LYS A 65 11.11 20.11 -1.53
CA LYS A 65 12.38 20.86 -1.58
C LYS A 65 13.10 20.75 -2.91
N GLN A 66 12.77 19.75 -3.73
CA GLN A 66 13.36 19.52 -5.05
C GLN A 66 12.46 20.00 -6.18
N LYS A 67 11.29 20.56 -5.87
CA LYS A 67 10.38 21.09 -6.87
C LYS A 67 10.62 22.57 -7.09
N ASP A 68 11.14 22.90 -8.26
CA ASP A 68 11.48 24.29 -8.61
C ASP A 68 10.25 25.17 -8.85
N PHE A 69 9.10 24.59 -9.21
CA PHE A 69 7.91 25.35 -9.59
C PHE A 69 6.61 24.53 -9.44
N LEU A 70 5.59 25.16 -8.85
CA LEU A 70 4.20 24.69 -8.88
C LEU A 70 3.45 25.44 -9.99
N PRO A 71 2.75 24.71 -10.92
CA PRO A 71 1.93 25.39 -11.93
C PRO A 71 0.93 26.36 -11.30
N ASP A 72 0.74 27.53 -11.90
CA ASP A 72 -0.10 28.61 -11.37
C ASP A 72 -1.37 28.88 -12.21
N ASP A 73 -1.60 28.07 -13.23
CA ASP A 73 -2.70 28.17 -14.19
C ASP A 73 -3.92 27.29 -13.87
N TYR A 74 -4.03 26.80 -12.63
CA TYR A 74 -5.18 26.00 -12.21
C TYR A 74 -6.33 26.85 -11.65
N ASP A 75 -7.56 26.47 -12.02
CA ASP A 75 -8.80 27.02 -11.44
C ASP A 75 -9.21 26.28 -10.16
N LEU A 76 -8.81 25.00 -10.00
CA LEU A 76 -9.00 24.15 -8.84
C LEU A 76 -7.82 23.20 -8.69
N VAL A 77 -7.41 22.93 -7.45
CA VAL A 77 -6.37 21.94 -7.15
C VAL A 77 -6.93 20.84 -6.24
N ALA A 78 -6.74 19.59 -6.63
CA ALA A 78 -7.07 18.40 -5.83
C ALA A 78 -5.80 17.69 -5.35
N ILE A 79 -5.60 17.60 -4.04
CA ILE A 79 -4.39 17.02 -3.43
C ILE A 79 -4.73 15.71 -2.71
N SER A 80 -3.93 14.67 -2.97
CA SER A 80 -3.93 13.43 -2.19
C SER A 80 -2.54 13.17 -1.63
N SER A 81 -2.47 12.76 -0.35
CA SER A 81 -1.21 12.55 0.35
C SER A 81 -1.27 11.35 1.29
N TYR A 82 -0.12 10.68 1.44
CA TYR A 82 0.12 9.80 2.59
C TYR A 82 0.36 10.61 3.87
N SER A 83 0.12 10.00 5.04
CA SER A 83 0.37 10.67 6.32
C SER A 83 1.82 11.17 6.45
N ALA A 84 2.78 10.40 5.96
CA ALA A 84 4.19 10.77 6.00
C ALA A 84 4.55 12.07 5.24
N GLN A 85 3.71 12.49 4.28
CA GLN A 85 3.95 13.71 3.48
C GLN A 85 2.89 14.78 3.68
N ILE A 86 1.98 14.59 4.62
CA ILE A 86 0.84 15.50 4.77
C ILE A 86 1.27 16.94 5.09
N MET A 87 2.35 17.12 5.85
CA MET A 87 2.86 18.46 6.17
C MET A 87 3.34 19.21 4.94
N GLU A 88 3.94 18.52 3.96
CA GLU A 88 4.30 19.11 2.67
C GLU A 88 3.05 19.38 1.82
N ALA A 89 2.05 18.48 1.87
CA ALA A 89 0.77 18.68 1.21
C ALA A 89 0.06 19.95 1.72
N TYR A 90 0.12 20.20 3.02
CA TYR A 90 -0.42 21.44 3.60
C TYR A 90 0.32 22.68 3.09
N GLN A 91 1.64 22.66 2.98
CA GLN A 91 2.41 23.76 2.41
C GLN A 91 2.01 24.04 0.97
N VAL A 92 1.84 23.00 0.13
CA VAL A 92 1.36 23.13 -1.25
C VAL A 92 -0.06 23.72 -1.28
N ALA A 93 -0.95 23.25 -0.41
CA ALA A 93 -2.31 23.73 -0.31
C ALA A 93 -2.37 25.21 0.09
N ASP A 94 -1.60 25.62 1.11
CA ASP A 94 -1.50 27.00 1.59
C ASP A 94 -0.95 27.93 0.51
N GLU A 95 0.03 27.48 -0.30
CA GLU A 95 0.57 28.24 -1.42
C GLU A 95 -0.50 28.54 -2.47
N TYR A 96 -1.29 27.54 -2.90
CA TYR A 96 -2.39 27.75 -3.84
C TYR A 96 -3.48 28.65 -3.28
N GLN A 97 -3.87 28.45 -2.01
CA GLN A 97 -4.85 29.32 -1.37
C GLN A 97 -4.38 30.78 -1.28
N SER A 98 -3.08 31.02 -1.04
CA SER A 98 -2.51 32.38 -1.06
C SER A 98 -2.68 33.08 -2.41
N LYS A 99 -2.68 32.29 -3.50
CA LYS A 99 -2.94 32.71 -4.88
C LYS A 99 -4.43 32.76 -5.24
N LYS A 100 -5.32 32.52 -4.26
CA LYS A 100 -6.78 32.45 -4.40
C LYS A 100 -7.27 31.29 -5.30
N VAL A 101 -6.46 30.26 -5.50
CA VAL A 101 -6.86 29.02 -6.13
C VAL A 101 -7.50 28.12 -5.07
N PRO A 102 -8.75 27.69 -5.21
CA PRO A 102 -9.38 26.79 -4.27
C PRO A 102 -8.68 25.42 -4.29
N VAL A 103 -8.50 24.85 -3.09
CA VAL A 103 -7.85 23.57 -2.89
C VAL A 103 -8.82 22.58 -2.25
N VAL A 104 -8.85 21.37 -2.78
CA VAL A 104 -9.58 20.22 -2.24
C VAL A 104 -8.58 19.17 -1.78
N MET A 105 -8.72 18.68 -0.56
CA MET A 105 -7.87 17.60 -0.04
C MET A 105 -8.68 16.35 0.29
N GLY A 106 -8.13 15.18 -0.01
CA GLY A 106 -8.76 13.89 0.26
C GLY A 106 -7.74 12.79 0.51
N GLY A 107 -8.24 11.57 0.70
CA GLY A 107 -7.42 10.40 0.96
C GLY A 107 -7.39 9.99 2.43
N LEU A 108 -6.50 9.04 2.75
CA LEU A 108 -6.49 8.34 4.04
C LEU A 108 -6.29 9.28 5.23
N HIS A 109 -5.27 10.13 5.17
CA HIS A 109 -4.95 11.05 6.26
C HIS A 109 -6.07 12.06 6.51
N VAL A 110 -6.56 12.67 5.42
CA VAL A 110 -7.66 13.65 5.47
C VAL A 110 -8.94 13.02 6.02
N SER A 111 -9.23 11.77 5.66
CA SER A 111 -10.38 11.02 6.20
C SER A 111 -10.22 10.72 7.70
N ALA A 112 -8.99 10.56 8.19
CA ALA A 112 -8.71 10.35 9.60
C ALA A 112 -8.78 11.65 10.43
N LEU A 113 -8.32 12.77 9.85
CA LEU A 113 -8.16 14.06 10.52
C LEU A 113 -8.69 15.22 9.65
N PRO A 114 -10.02 15.23 9.36
CA PRO A 114 -10.59 16.21 8.44
C PRO A 114 -10.48 17.65 8.93
N GLU A 115 -10.58 17.89 10.24
CA GLU A 115 -10.48 19.23 10.82
C GLU A 115 -9.06 19.81 10.71
N GLU A 116 -8.03 18.94 10.83
CA GLU A 116 -6.65 19.36 10.63
C GLU A 116 -6.44 19.78 9.16
N ALA A 117 -6.85 18.92 8.22
CA ALA A 117 -6.71 19.19 6.80
C ALA A 117 -7.53 20.42 6.35
N LYS A 118 -8.72 20.66 6.95
CA LYS A 118 -9.60 21.79 6.63
C LYS A 118 -8.96 23.14 6.91
N ALA A 119 -8.02 23.21 7.87
CA ALA A 119 -7.29 24.44 8.13
C ALA A 119 -6.41 24.90 6.95
N HIS A 120 -6.08 23.99 6.03
CA HIS A 120 -5.17 24.19 4.91
C HIS A 120 -5.83 24.13 3.53
N CYS A 121 -7.15 23.94 3.43
CA CYS A 121 -7.82 23.80 2.13
C CYS A 121 -9.23 24.40 2.12
N SER A 122 -9.76 24.64 0.94
CA SER A 122 -11.11 25.14 0.73
C SER A 122 -12.16 24.08 1.06
N ALA A 123 -11.89 22.82 0.72
CA ALA A 123 -12.79 21.71 0.97
C ALA A 123 -12.02 20.42 1.32
N VAL A 124 -12.61 19.60 2.18
CA VAL A 124 -12.13 18.24 2.50
C VAL A 124 -13.10 17.19 1.98
N VAL A 125 -12.55 16.08 1.47
CA VAL A 125 -13.31 14.90 1.03
C VAL A 125 -13.00 13.75 1.98
N VAL A 126 -14.01 13.27 2.68
CA VAL A 126 -13.92 12.21 3.69
C VAL A 126 -14.60 10.94 3.17
N GLY A 127 -13.83 9.87 3.02
CA GLY A 127 -14.28 8.59 2.49
C GLY A 127 -13.88 8.37 1.03
N GLU A 128 -14.75 7.65 0.28
CA GLU A 128 -14.49 7.30 -1.11
C GLU A 128 -14.73 8.52 -2.03
N GLY A 129 -13.65 9.06 -2.59
CA GLY A 129 -13.69 10.26 -3.43
C GLY A 129 -14.57 10.10 -4.68
N GLU A 130 -14.63 8.89 -5.23
CA GLU A 130 -15.43 8.59 -6.42
C GLU A 130 -16.92 8.90 -6.24
N ALA A 131 -17.45 8.68 -5.04
CA ALA A 131 -18.83 8.96 -4.71
C ALA A 131 -19.17 10.46 -4.58
N LEU A 132 -18.15 11.29 -4.27
CA LEU A 132 -18.34 12.68 -3.89
C LEU A 132 -17.84 13.66 -4.96
N TRP A 133 -16.89 13.24 -5.79
CA TRP A 133 -16.24 14.08 -6.78
C TRP A 133 -17.18 14.72 -7.82
N PRO A 134 -18.16 14.00 -8.40
CA PRO A 134 -19.08 14.61 -9.37
C PRO A 134 -19.88 15.77 -8.79
N GLN A 135 -20.35 15.67 -7.54
CA GLN A 135 -21.03 16.75 -6.86
C GLN A 135 -20.07 17.91 -6.58
N LEU A 136 -18.87 17.62 -6.05
CA LEU A 136 -17.87 18.63 -5.75
C LEU A 136 -17.50 19.48 -6.98
N VAL A 137 -17.26 18.84 -8.13
CA VAL A 137 -16.97 19.55 -9.38
C VAL A 137 -18.15 20.42 -9.84
N SER A 138 -19.38 19.91 -9.68
CA SER A 138 -20.60 20.69 -9.98
C SER A 138 -20.75 21.90 -9.07
N ASP A 139 -20.50 21.75 -7.76
CA ASP A 139 -20.55 22.86 -6.79
C ASP A 139 -19.44 23.88 -7.06
N PHE A 140 -18.23 23.42 -7.39
CA PHE A 140 -17.14 24.30 -7.80
C PHE A 140 -17.50 25.16 -9.03
N GLU A 141 -18.08 24.54 -10.05
CA GLU A 141 -18.51 25.24 -11.28
C GLU A 141 -19.55 26.34 -11.01
N ARG A 142 -20.41 26.15 -9.99
CA ARG A 142 -21.38 27.16 -9.57
C ARG A 142 -20.82 28.20 -8.59
N GLY A 143 -19.58 28.02 -8.13
CA GLY A 143 -19.00 28.86 -7.07
C GLY A 143 -19.57 28.58 -5.68
N GLU A 144 -20.13 27.40 -5.46
CA GLU A 144 -20.82 26.97 -4.22
C GLU A 144 -20.06 25.85 -3.50
N LEU A 145 -18.73 25.85 -3.57
CA LEU A 145 -17.91 24.80 -2.98
C LEU A 145 -18.17 24.64 -1.47
N SER A 146 -18.62 23.45 -1.06
CA SER A 146 -18.83 23.15 0.37
C SER A 146 -17.50 22.89 1.10
N PRO A 147 -17.33 23.34 2.34
CA PRO A 147 -16.10 23.08 3.10
C PRO A 147 -15.90 21.59 3.44
N TYR A 148 -16.96 20.78 3.43
CA TYR A 148 -16.92 19.35 3.74
C TYR A 148 -17.76 18.55 2.76
N TYR A 149 -17.18 17.52 2.18
CA TYR A 149 -17.83 16.48 1.42
C TYR A 149 -17.65 15.16 2.18
N LEU A 150 -18.70 14.73 2.86
CA LEU A 150 -18.69 13.57 3.75
C LEU A 150 -19.50 12.43 3.13
N GLN A 151 -18.90 11.27 2.98
CA GLN A 151 -19.63 10.09 2.54
C GLN A 151 -20.57 9.60 3.65
N SER A 152 -21.88 9.70 3.43
CA SER A 152 -22.91 9.34 4.41
C SER A 152 -22.92 7.85 4.79
N ASN A 153 -22.47 6.98 3.88
CA ASN A 153 -22.37 5.54 4.07
C ASN A 153 -20.98 5.06 3.62
N PRO A 154 -19.97 5.05 4.52
CA PRO A 154 -18.61 4.67 4.17
C PRO A 154 -18.53 3.29 3.52
N GLY A 155 -17.76 3.18 2.43
CA GLY A 155 -17.62 1.96 1.67
C GLY A 155 -18.83 1.60 0.80
N SER A 156 -19.73 2.53 0.49
CA SER A 156 -20.92 2.28 -0.33
C SER A 156 -20.72 2.43 -1.84
N PHE A 157 -19.61 3.02 -2.30
CA PHE A 157 -19.35 3.17 -3.73
C PHE A 157 -19.22 1.79 -4.39
N ASP A 158 -19.97 1.56 -5.47
CA ASP A 158 -19.94 0.30 -6.20
C ASP A 158 -18.79 0.34 -7.23
N LEU A 159 -17.81 -0.57 -7.10
CA LEU A 159 -16.65 -0.60 -7.99
C LEU A 159 -16.97 -0.90 -9.46
N LYS A 160 -18.19 -1.39 -9.77
CA LYS A 160 -18.64 -1.51 -11.17
C LYS A 160 -18.86 -0.16 -11.86
N GLU A 161 -19.11 0.90 -11.06
CA GLU A 161 -19.28 2.26 -11.57
C GLU A 161 -17.94 3.03 -11.71
N ALA A 162 -16.82 2.43 -11.23
CA ALA A 162 -15.51 3.05 -11.35
C ALA A 162 -15.13 3.20 -12.84
N PRO A 163 -14.71 4.39 -13.28
CA PRO A 163 -14.19 4.57 -14.64
C PRO A 163 -12.79 3.93 -14.76
N VAL A 164 -12.32 3.76 -15.98
CA VAL A 164 -10.90 3.48 -16.23
C VAL A 164 -10.10 4.71 -15.84
N PRO A 165 -9.10 4.60 -14.94
CA PRO A 165 -8.26 5.73 -14.56
C PRO A 165 -7.53 6.35 -15.75
N ARG A 166 -7.27 7.64 -15.71
CA ARG A 166 -6.61 8.41 -16.76
C ARG A 166 -5.11 8.10 -16.87
N PHE A 167 -4.76 6.82 -17.15
CA PHE A 167 -3.37 6.37 -17.26
C PHE A 167 -2.57 7.11 -18.33
N GLU A 168 -3.22 7.66 -19.36
CA GLU A 168 -2.58 8.46 -20.41
C GLU A 168 -1.99 9.79 -19.91
N LEU A 169 -2.31 10.22 -18.69
CA LEU A 169 -1.67 11.37 -18.04
C LEU A 169 -0.28 11.04 -17.48
N LEU A 170 0.09 9.75 -17.47
CA LEU A 170 1.35 9.28 -16.90
C LEU A 170 2.45 9.20 -17.97
N ASP A 171 3.68 9.47 -17.55
CA ASP A 171 4.89 9.07 -18.27
C ASP A 171 5.39 7.70 -17.72
N PRO A 172 5.18 6.60 -18.45
CA PRO A 172 5.55 5.26 -17.98
C PRO A 172 7.05 5.10 -17.68
N GLY A 173 7.91 5.93 -18.31
CA GLY A 173 9.36 5.91 -18.09
C GLY A 173 9.77 6.26 -16.65
N ARG A 174 8.86 6.86 -15.87
CA ARG A 174 9.09 7.24 -14.47
C ARG A 174 8.82 6.12 -13.48
N TYR A 175 8.22 5.00 -13.92
CA TYR A 175 7.74 3.95 -13.04
C TYR A 175 8.32 2.59 -13.39
N ASN A 176 8.54 1.76 -12.40
CA ASN A 176 8.89 0.35 -12.59
C ASN A 176 7.66 -0.57 -12.62
N ARG A 177 6.49 -0.05 -12.26
CA ARG A 177 5.19 -0.71 -12.29
C ARG A 177 4.05 0.29 -12.21
N LEU A 178 2.85 -0.12 -12.61
CA LEU A 178 1.62 0.64 -12.43
C LEU A 178 0.60 -0.17 -11.64
N THR A 179 -0.32 0.52 -10.99
CA THR A 179 -1.32 -0.10 -10.11
C THR A 179 -2.68 -0.23 -10.78
N VAL A 180 -3.36 -1.34 -10.50
CA VAL A 180 -4.76 -1.59 -10.82
C VAL A 180 -5.45 -2.10 -9.56
N GLN A 181 -6.65 -1.68 -9.27
CA GLN A 181 -7.42 -2.19 -8.15
C GLN A 181 -8.38 -3.27 -8.61
N THR A 182 -8.32 -4.49 -8.01
CA THR A 182 -9.22 -5.60 -8.32
C THR A 182 -10.27 -5.83 -7.24
N SER A 183 -9.91 -5.46 -6.00
CA SER A 183 -10.80 -5.48 -4.85
C SER A 183 -10.47 -4.33 -3.90
N ARG A 184 -11.35 -4.06 -2.96
CA ARG A 184 -11.17 -3.02 -1.94
C ARG A 184 -11.65 -3.53 -0.60
N GLY A 185 -10.87 -3.32 0.45
CA GLY A 185 -11.16 -3.75 1.80
C GLY A 185 -10.60 -5.12 2.15
N CYS A 186 -10.51 -5.39 3.45
CA CYS A 186 -10.00 -6.62 4.01
C CYS A 186 -10.88 -7.10 5.17
N PRO A 187 -11.21 -8.40 5.27
CA PRO A 187 -11.97 -8.93 6.40
C PRO A 187 -11.16 -9.02 7.70
N ARG A 188 -9.81 -8.88 7.60
CA ARG A 188 -8.91 -8.91 8.75
C ARG A 188 -8.83 -7.51 9.34
N GLN A 189 -9.47 -7.22 10.41
CA GLN A 189 -9.47 -5.91 11.04
C GLN A 189 -8.29 -5.78 12.01
N CYS A 190 -7.07 -5.67 11.48
CA CYS A 190 -5.87 -5.44 12.30
C CYS A 190 -5.91 -4.02 12.89
N ASP A 191 -5.56 -3.88 14.17
CA ASP A 191 -5.68 -2.61 14.91
C ASP A 191 -4.76 -1.49 14.36
N PHE A 192 -3.68 -1.87 13.69
CA PHE A 192 -2.71 -0.97 13.06
C PHE A 192 -3.04 -0.58 11.61
N CYS A 193 -3.96 -1.30 10.95
CA CYS A 193 -4.19 -1.13 9.52
C CYS A 193 -5.06 0.10 9.23
N ALA A 194 -4.45 1.15 8.69
CA ALA A 194 -5.16 2.37 8.35
C ALA A 194 -6.15 2.16 7.18
N SER A 195 -5.77 1.42 6.15
CA SER A 195 -6.58 1.26 4.94
C SER A 195 -7.92 0.60 5.24
N SER A 196 -7.93 -0.62 5.74
CA SER A 196 -9.15 -1.40 5.96
C SER A 196 -10.06 -0.84 7.08
N ILE A 197 -9.52 0.00 7.97
CA ILE A 197 -10.30 0.60 9.06
C ILE A 197 -10.93 1.93 8.65
N LEU A 198 -10.20 2.77 7.92
CA LEU A 198 -10.61 4.15 7.64
C LEU A 198 -11.31 4.31 6.30
N LEU A 199 -10.76 3.75 5.23
CA LEU A 199 -11.28 3.97 3.88
C LEU A 199 -12.12 2.82 3.36
N THR A 200 -11.80 1.59 3.72
CA THR A 200 -12.33 0.40 3.08
C THR A 200 -12.97 -0.58 4.08
N PRO A 201 -13.96 -0.11 4.88
CA PRO A 201 -14.56 -0.92 5.96
C PRO A 201 -15.36 -2.12 5.44
N ARG A 202 -15.62 -2.19 4.13
CA ARG A 202 -16.37 -3.27 3.47
C ARG A 202 -15.55 -3.87 2.34
N TYR A 203 -15.45 -5.19 2.32
CA TYR A 203 -14.84 -5.87 1.19
C TYR A 203 -15.74 -5.78 -0.05
N LYS A 204 -15.16 -5.38 -1.17
CA LYS A 204 -15.83 -5.23 -2.48
C LYS A 204 -14.92 -5.75 -3.58
N ILE A 205 -15.50 -6.22 -4.67
CA ILE A 205 -14.79 -6.67 -5.87
C ILE A 205 -15.11 -5.76 -7.05
N LYS A 206 -14.13 -5.53 -7.91
CA LYS A 206 -14.33 -4.88 -9.21
C LYS A 206 -14.66 -5.97 -10.26
N PRO A 207 -15.63 -5.77 -11.15
CA PRO A 207 -15.92 -6.73 -12.22
C PRO A 207 -14.68 -7.07 -13.06
N VAL A 208 -14.56 -8.32 -13.49
CA VAL A 208 -13.38 -8.83 -14.22
C VAL A 208 -13.13 -8.04 -15.50
N ASP A 209 -14.18 -7.73 -16.25
CA ASP A 209 -14.11 -6.96 -17.50
C ASP A 209 -13.53 -5.55 -17.27
N LYS A 210 -13.90 -4.89 -16.17
CA LYS A 210 -13.35 -3.59 -15.76
C LYS A 210 -11.86 -3.66 -15.45
N VAL A 211 -11.43 -4.69 -14.72
CA VAL A 211 -10.00 -4.90 -14.43
C VAL A 211 -9.21 -5.11 -15.71
N ILE A 212 -9.72 -5.93 -16.63
CA ILE A 212 -9.08 -6.18 -17.92
C ILE A 212 -9.03 -4.91 -18.78
N GLU A 213 -10.07 -4.08 -18.74
CA GLU A 213 -10.11 -2.80 -19.44
C GLU A 213 -9.01 -1.85 -18.93
N GLU A 214 -8.81 -1.75 -17.61
CA GLU A 214 -7.73 -0.96 -17.01
C GLU A 214 -6.34 -1.48 -17.41
N ILE A 215 -6.12 -2.79 -17.39
CA ILE A 215 -4.86 -3.39 -17.83
C ILE A 215 -4.59 -3.08 -19.32
N ARG A 216 -5.60 -3.15 -20.16
CA ARG A 216 -5.48 -2.80 -21.57
C ARG A 216 -5.23 -1.30 -21.77
N ALA A 217 -5.77 -0.44 -20.91
CA ALA A 217 -5.46 0.98 -20.90
C ALA A 217 -3.96 1.22 -20.59
N ILE A 218 -3.43 0.55 -19.58
CA ILE A 218 -2.00 0.61 -19.27
C ILE A 218 -1.15 0.07 -20.45
N LYS A 219 -1.56 -1.02 -21.08
CA LYS A 219 -0.84 -1.59 -22.24
C LYS A 219 -0.80 -0.66 -23.45
N ARG A 220 -1.72 0.31 -23.59
CA ARG A 220 -1.63 1.34 -24.63
C ARG A 220 -0.50 2.31 -24.46
N ILE A 221 -0.07 2.55 -23.21
CA ILE A 221 1.02 3.49 -22.88
C ILE A 221 2.33 2.77 -22.54
N TRP A 222 2.28 1.47 -22.22
CA TRP A 222 3.43 0.67 -21.81
C TRP A 222 3.31 -0.77 -22.35
N ASP A 223 4.11 -1.14 -23.34
CA ASP A 223 3.97 -2.42 -24.08
C ASP A 223 4.02 -3.67 -23.17
N ARG A 224 4.93 -3.70 -22.20
CA ARG A 224 5.11 -4.82 -21.26
C ARG A 224 5.08 -4.33 -19.81
N PRO A 225 3.91 -3.94 -19.30
CA PRO A 225 3.82 -3.40 -17.96
C PRO A 225 4.06 -4.49 -16.91
N PHE A 226 4.66 -4.09 -15.79
CA PHE A 226 4.56 -4.83 -14.56
C PHE A 226 3.41 -4.21 -13.75
N ILE A 227 2.46 -5.05 -13.31
CA ILE A 227 1.23 -4.58 -12.63
C ILE A 227 1.29 -4.95 -11.15
N GLU A 228 0.96 -3.98 -10.30
CA GLU A 228 0.66 -4.21 -8.90
C GLU A 228 -0.86 -4.14 -8.69
N PHE A 229 -1.46 -5.15 -8.06
CA PHE A 229 -2.83 -5.01 -7.59
C PHE A 229 -2.82 -4.23 -6.28
N ALA A 230 -3.36 -3.02 -6.32
CA ALA A 230 -3.47 -2.11 -5.17
C ALA A 230 -4.66 -2.51 -4.27
N ASP A 231 -4.67 -3.75 -3.87
CA ASP A 231 -5.72 -4.36 -3.06
C ASP A 231 -5.23 -4.53 -1.61
N ASP A 232 -6.13 -4.39 -0.64
CA ASP A 232 -5.80 -4.66 0.77
C ASP A 232 -5.60 -6.16 1.05
N ASN A 233 -6.28 -7.02 0.28
CA ASN A 233 -6.16 -8.49 0.28
C ASN A 233 -6.88 -9.06 -0.95
N SER A 234 -6.14 -9.48 -1.96
CA SER A 234 -6.71 -9.80 -3.27
C SER A 234 -7.56 -11.07 -3.31
N PHE A 235 -7.28 -12.08 -2.46
CA PHE A 235 -7.86 -13.42 -2.63
C PHE A 235 -9.00 -13.77 -1.68
N VAL A 236 -9.67 -12.79 -1.10
CA VAL A 236 -10.80 -12.99 -0.18
C VAL A 236 -11.99 -13.66 -0.86
N ASN A 237 -12.34 -13.24 -2.08
CA ASN A 237 -13.38 -13.89 -2.90
C ASN A 237 -12.74 -14.83 -3.92
N THR A 238 -12.47 -16.06 -3.52
CA THR A 238 -11.74 -17.06 -4.30
C THR A 238 -12.39 -17.35 -5.65
N LYS A 239 -13.73 -17.38 -5.72
CA LYS A 239 -14.45 -17.63 -6.98
C LYS A 239 -14.16 -16.52 -7.98
N HIS A 240 -14.35 -15.27 -7.59
CA HIS A 240 -14.07 -14.10 -8.42
C HIS A 240 -12.60 -14.05 -8.84
N CYS A 241 -11.68 -14.32 -7.90
CA CYS A 241 -10.25 -14.34 -8.20
C CYS A 241 -9.89 -15.36 -9.26
N LYS A 242 -10.44 -16.58 -9.20
CA LYS A 242 -10.21 -17.60 -10.24
C LYS A 242 -10.72 -17.16 -11.62
N GLU A 243 -11.87 -16.48 -11.68
CA GLU A 243 -12.40 -15.91 -12.93
C GLU A 243 -11.45 -14.84 -13.47
N LEU A 244 -10.99 -13.92 -12.62
CA LEU A 244 -10.03 -12.86 -12.96
C LEU A 244 -8.71 -13.45 -13.47
N LEU A 245 -8.13 -14.43 -12.76
CA LEU A 245 -6.85 -15.02 -13.14
C LEU A 245 -6.90 -15.73 -14.48
N ARG A 246 -8.02 -16.41 -14.82
CA ARG A 246 -8.23 -16.99 -16.15
C ARG A 246 -8.32 -15.94 -17.26
N ALA A 247 -8.87 -14.76 -16.96
CA ALA A 247 -8.90 -13.65 -17.91
C ALA A 247 -7.50 -13.03 -18.06
N LEU A 248 -6.76 -12.81 -16.94
CA LEU A 248 -5.42 -12.27 -16.93
C LEU A 248 -4.39 -13.11 -17.69
N ALA A 249 -4.52 -14.44 -17.66
CA ALA A 249 -3.64 -15.33 -18.43
C ALA A 249 -3.60 -15.00 -19.92
N LYS A 250 -4.69 -14.44 -20.48
CA LYS A 250 -4.77 -14.02 -21.89
C LYS A 250 -4.05 -12.70 -22.15
N GLU A 251 -3.88 -11.86 -21.12
CA GLU A 251 -3.25 -10.53 -21.24
C GLU A 251 -1.71 -10.60 -21.27
N LYS A 252 -1.10 -11.72 -20.84
CA LYS A 252 0.35 -11.97 -20.87
C LYS A 252 1.16 -10.88 -20.15
N ILE A 253 0.70 -10.48 -18.98
CA ILE A 253 1.38 -9.52 -18.12
C ILE A 253 2.13 -10.23 -16.98
N HIS A 254 3.06 -9.51 -16.35
CA HIS A 254 3.61 -9.88 -15.06
C HIS A 254 2.97 -9.00 -13.98
N TRP A 255 2.66 -9.62 -12.83
CA TRP A 255 2.00 -8.90 -11.76
C TRP A 255 2.39 -9.45 -10.38
N PHE A 256 2.14 -8.63 -9.35
CA PHE A 256 2.20 -9.03 -7.96
C PHE A 256 1.06 -8.39 -7.15
N THR A 257 0.83 -8.89 -5.94
CA THR A 257 -0.23 -8.40 -5.07
C THR A 257 0.03 -8.71 -3.59
N GLU A 258 -0.80 -8.12 -2.73
CA GLU A 258 -0.90 -8.45 -1.32
C GLU A 258 -1.96 -9.52 -1.05
N ALA A 259 -1.67 -10.43 -0.15
CA ALA A 259 -2.54 -11.53 0.21
C ALA A 259 -2.37 -11.95 1.68
N ASP A 260 -3.36 -12.63 2.22
CA ASP A 260 -3.14 -13.41 3.45
C ASP A 260 -2.67 -14.83 3.12
N ILE A 261 -2.15 -15.55 4.12
CA ILE A 261 -1.52 -16.86 3.94
C ILE A 261 -2.49 -17.96 3.51
N SER A 262 -3.81 -17.76 3.62
CA SER A 262 -4.82 -18.78 3.27
C SER A 262 -4.84 -19.12 1.78
N VAL A 263 -4.26 -18.28 0.92
CA VAL A 263 -4.09 -18.57 -0.51
C VAL A 263 -3.41 -19.93 -0.75
N ALA A 264 -2.57 -20.38 0.19
CA ALA A 264 -1.89 -21.68 0.15
C ALA A 264 -2.85 -22.88 0.22
N GLU A 265 -4.08 -22.71 0.68
CA GLU A 265 -5.03 -23.81 0.87
C GLU A 265 -5.74 -24.21 -0.44
N ASP A 266 -5.65 -23.42 -1.50
CA ASP A 266 -6.33 -23.65 -2.78
C ASP A 266 -5.34 -23.91 -3.94
N GLU A 267 -5.15 -25.17 -4.30
CA GLU A 267 -4.19 -25.60 -5.32
C GLU A 267 -4.57 -25.11 -6.73
N GLU A 268 -5.86 -25.03 -7.05
CA GLU A 268 -6.31 -24.47 -8.32
C GLU A 268 -5.97 -23.00 -8.42
N LEU A 269 -6.18 -22.25 -7.34
CA LEU A 269 -5.82 -20.83 -7.27
C LEU A 269 -4.31 -20.62 -7.48
N LEU A 270 -3.48 -21.41 -6.82
CA LEU A 270 -2.02 -21.35 -6.98
C LEU A 270 -1.58 -21.65 -8.44
N GLY A 271 -2.21 -22.64 -9.07
CA GLY A 271 -1.99 -22.93 -10.50
C GLY A 271 -2.36 -21.74 -11.40
N LEU A 272 -3.54 -21.15 -11.17
CA LEU A 272 -4.00 -19.99 -11.92
C LEU A 272 -3.15 -18.75 -11.70
N MET A 273 -2.64 -18.52 -10.48
CA MET A 273 -1.70 -17.43 -10.20
C MET A 273 -0.44 -17.55 -11.07
N ARG A 274 0.18 -18.73 -11.08
CA ARG A 274 1.32 -19.02 -11.96
C ARG A 274 0.98 -18.74 -13.44
N ASP A 275 -0.11 -19.33 -13.92
CA ASP A 275 -0.49 -19.33 -15.35
C ASP A 275 -0.90 -17.93 -15.82
N SER A 276 -1.35 -17.07 -14.91
CA SER A 276 -1.70 -15.67 -15.20
C SER A 276 -0.51 -14.70 -15.09
N GLY A 277 0.69 -15.16 -14.70
CA GLY A 277 1.91 -14.35 -14.64
C GLY A 277 2.22 -13.73 -13.28
N CYS A 278 1.65 -14.25 -12.19
CA CYS A 278 2.00 -13.83 -10.83
C CYS A 278 3.47 -14.11 -10.54
N GLN A 279 4.25 -13.09 -10.26
CA GLN A 279 5.65 -13.21 -9.94
C GLN A 279 5.89 -13.35 -8.44
N GLN A 280 5.12 -12.62 -7.66
CA GLN A 280 5.27 -12.55 -6.22
C GLN A 280 3.93 -12.23 -5.54
N ILE A 281 3.77 -12.72 -4.31
CA ILE A 281 2.80 -12.20 -3.36
C ILE A 281 3.50 -11.68 -2.11
N LEU A 282 2.98 -10.56 -1.59
CA LEU A 282 3.35 -10.03 -0.28
C LEU A 282 2.35 -10.57 0.74
N VAL A 283 2.86 -11.20 1.79
CA VAL A 283 2.03 -11.83 2.82
C VAL A 283 2.31 -11.23 4.19
N GLY A 284 1.31 -10.61 4.78
CA GLY A 284 1.38 -10.09 6.13
C GLY A 284 1.44 -11.22 7.16
N LEU A 285 2.65 -11.67 7.49
CA LEU A 285 2.91 -12.65 8.56
C LEU A 285 2.95 -11.99 9.94
N GLU A 286 3.34 -10.74 9.99
CA GLU A 286 3.51 -9.80 11.11
C GLU A 286 4.57 -10.25 12.11
N SER A 287 4.49 -11.49 12.65
CA SER A 287 5.48 -12.04 13.57
C SER A 287 5.53 -13.56 13.48
N PRO A 288 6.69 -14.20 13.70
CA PRO A 288 6.79 -15.64 13.91
C PRO A 288 6.38 -16.04 15.33
N LEU A 289 6.17 -15.10 16.24
CA LEU A 289 5.87 -15.34 17.65
C LEU A 289 4.37 -15.22 17.93
N LYS A 290 3.78 -16.25 18.55
CA LYS A 290 2.35 -16.25 18.93
C LYS A 290 2.01 -15.11 19.89
N VAL A 291 2.89 -14.83 20.86
CA VAL A 291 2.69 -13.76 21.83
C VAL A 291 2.59 -12.38 21.18
N SER A 292 3.29 -12.16 20.07
CA SER A 292 3.26 -10.90 19.34
C SER A 292 2.05 -10.78 18.41
N LEU A 293 1.46 -11.91 18.02
CA LEU A 293 0.25 -11.96 17.18
C LEU A 293 -1.05 -11.89 17.99
N ASP A 294 -0.98 -12.10 19.31
CA ASP A 294 -2.17 -12.09 20.15
C ASP A 294 -2.72 -10.67 20.29
N GLY A 295 -4.01 -10.51 19.97
CA GLY A 295 -4.72 -9.23 20.11
C GLY A 295 -4.43 -8.18 19.05
N ILE A 296 -3.64 -8.45 18.00
CA ILE A 296 -3.42 -7.48 16.90
C ILE A 296 -4.64 -7.32 15.97
N GLU A 297 -5.60 -8.24 16.02
CA GLU A 297 -6.85 -8.16 15.26
C GLU A 297 -8.02 -7.81 16.20
N LEU A 298 -8.84 -6.85 15.82
CA LEU A 298 -9.93 -6.32 16.67
C LEU A 298 -11.06 -7.32 16.98
N LYS A 299 -11.31 -8.28 16.09
CA LYS A 299 -12.45 -9.20 16.20
C LYS A 299 -12.07 -10.67 16.29
N THR A 300 -10.92 -11.00 15.73
CA THR A 300 -10.49 -12.40 15.62
C THR A 300 -9.01 -12.51 15.92
N ASN A 301 -8.52 -13.66 16.29
CA ASN A 301 -7.08 -13.95 16.31
C ASN A 301 -6.76 -14.90 15.16
N TRP A 302 -7.19 -14.56 13.95
CA TRP A 302 -7.01 -15.42 12.79
C TRP A 302 -5.52 -15.61 12.44
N LYS A 303 -4.74 -14.53 12.42
CA LYS A 303 -3.29 -14.59 12.16
C LYS A 303 -2.56 -15.46 13.19
N LEU A 304 -2.90 -15.32 14.47
CA LEU A 304 -2.38 -16.17 15.54
C LEU A 304 -2.65 -17.67 15.27
N ARG A 305 -3.87 -18.00 14.81
CA ARG A 305 -4.23 -19.39 14.48
C ARG A 305 -3.53 -19.93 13.24
N GLN A 306 -3.10 -19.07 12.30
CA GLN A 306 -2.38 -19.48 11.09
C GLN A 306 -0.87 -19.65 11.32
N GLN A 307 -0.32 -19.13 12.41
CA GLN A 307 1.13 -19.05 12.63
C GLN A 307 1.85 -20.41 12.47
N GLU A 308 1.28 -21.48 12.99
CA GLU A 308 1.86 -22.84 12.89
C GLU A 308 1.95 -23.35 11.43
N LYS A 309 1.06 -22.87 10.56
CA LYS A 309 1.01 -23.27 9.15
C LYS A 309 1.94 -22.45 8.24
N TYR A 310 2.54 -21.36 8.73
CA TYR A 310 3.29 -20.42 7.89
C TYR A 310 4.36 -21.10 7.04
N LYS A 311 5.18 -21.98 7.63
CA LYS A 311 6.28 -22.65 6.91
C LYS A 311 5.77 -23.56 5.78
N GLU A 312 4.72 -24.34 6.05
CA GLU A 312 4.12 -25.22 5.05
C GLU A 312 3.45 -24.43 3.94
N ALA A 313 2.70 -23.39 4.28
CA ALA A 313 2.01 -22.52 3.33
C ALA A 313 3.00 -21.81 2.40
N ILE A 314 4.07 -21.25 2.94
CA ILE A 314 5.15 -20.61 2.15
C ILE A 314 5.77 -21.63 1.18
N ALA A 315 6.06 -22.85 1.68
CA ALA A 315 6.63 -23.91 0.86
C ALA A 315 5.69 -24.29 -0.29
N ARG A 316 4.40 -24.39 -0.02
CA ARG A 316 3.37 -24.76 -1.01
C ARG A 316 3.24 -23.67 -2.08
N ILE A 317 3.08 -22.40 -1.72
CA ILE A 317 2.98 -21.30 -2.67
C ILE A 317 4.22 -21.28 -3.59
N GLN A 318 5.40 -21.33 -2.99
CA GLN A 318 6.66 -21.27 -3.76
C GLN A 318 6.88 -22.49 -4.67
N SER A 319 6.27 -23.64 -4.37
CA SER A 319 6.35 -24.83 -5.22
C SER A 319 5.63 -24.65 -6.58
N TYR A 320 4.74 -23.67 -6.69
CA TYR A 320 4.09 -23.27 -7.94
C TYR A 320 4.87 -22.25 -8.75
N GLY A 321 6.02 -21.77 -8.25
CA GLY A 321 6.84 -20.77 -8.92
C GLY A 321 6.52 -19.32 -8.57
N VAL A 322 5.52 -19.10 -7.72
CA VAL A 322 5.20 -17.78 -7.17
C VAL A 322 6.08 -17.50 -5.97
N THR A 323 6.83 -16.41 -5.98
CA THR A 323 7.68 -16.03 -4.84
C THR A 323 6.85 -15.45 -3.70
N VAL A 324 7.27 -15.69 -2.46
CA VAL A 324 6.63 -15.09 -1.28
C VAL A 324 7.57 -14.06 -0.67
N ASN A 325 7.04 -12.84 -0.51
CA ASN A 325 7.62 -11.81 0.32
C ASN A 325 6.86 -11.78 1.66
N GLY A 326 7.50 -12.22 2.74
CA GLY A 326 6.89 -12.21 4.07
C GLY A 326 7.10 -10.85 4.75
N CYS A 327 6.00 -10.19 5.16
CA CYS A 327 6.07 -8.96 5.94
C CYS A 327 6.07 -9.24 7.43
N PHE A 328 6.97 -8.54 8.15
CA PHE A 328 7.13 -8.61 9.60
C PHE A 328 7.10 -7.21 10.19
N ILE A 329 6.38 -7.07 11.30
CA ILE A 329 6.28 -5.84 12.09
C ILE A 329 7.11 -6.04 13.37
N LEU A 330 8.02 -5.12 13.65
CA LEU A 330 8.87 -5.12 14.82
C LEU A 330 8.44 -4.05 15.82
N GLY A 331 8.47 -4.38 17.11
CA GLY A 331 7.99 -3.50 18.18
C GLY A 331 6.53 -3.74 18.57
N LEU A 332 5.94 -4.87 18.17
CA LEU A 332 4.64 -5.32 18.68
C LEU A 332 4.67 -5.49 20.21
N ASP A 333 3.53 -5.42 20.87
CA ASP A 333 3.45 -5.45 22.34
C ASP A 333 4.00 -6.75 22.97
N GLY A 334 3.99 -7.85 22.23
CA GLY A 334 4.56 -9.11 22.65
C GLY A 334 6.05 -9.30 22.35
N ASP A 335 6.68 -8.35 21.66
CA ASP A 335 8.07 -8.44 21.27
C ASP A 335 9.01 -8.08 22.43
N THR A 336 10.07 -8.87 22.57
CA THR A 336 11.26 -8.55 23.36
C THR A 336 12.46 -8.43 22.42
N THR A 337 13.63 -8.11 22.95
CA THR A 337 14.86 -7.99 22.15
C THR A 337 15.25 -9.28 21.41
N SER A 338 14.70 -10.44 21.76
CA SER A 338 14.91 -11.69 21.03
C SER A 338 14.20 -11.75 19.67
N VAL A 339 13.19 -10.89 19.42
CA VAL A 339 12.38 -10.93 18.20
C VAL A 339 13.22 -10.81 16.92
N PHE A 340 14.33 -10.08 16.96
CA PHE A 340 15.19 -9.89 15.80
C PHE A 340 15.83 -11.19 15.32
N GLU A 341 16.36 -11.99 16.26
CA GLU A 341 16.90 -13.33 15.98
C GLU A 341 15.80 -14.31 15.56
N GLU A 342 14.67 -14.30 16.25
CA GLU A 342 13.51 -15.15 15.94
C GLU A 342 12.97 -14.91 14.53
N VAL A 343 12.90 -13.64 14.08
CA VAL A 343 12.49 -13.31 12.71
C VAL A 343 13.52 -13.81 11.71
N LEU A 344 14.82 -13.59 11.96
CA LEU A 344 15.88 -14.05 11.07
C LEU A 344 15.87 -15.58 10.93
N ASP A 345 15.76 -16.29 12.04
CA ASP A 345 15.73 -17.76 12.06
C ASP A 345 14.47 -18.29 11.36
N PHE A 346 13.32 -17.66 11.58
CA PHE A 346 12.10 -18.03 10.86
C PHE A 346 12.26 -17.87 9.35
N ILE A 347 12.83 -16.74 8.86
CA ILE A 347 13.06 -16.49 7.44
C ILE A 347 14.01 -17.55 6.85
N ARG A 348 15.08 -17.90 7.57
CA ARG A 348 16.03 -18.92 7.16
C ARG A 348 15.40 -20.31 7.06
N VAL A 349 14.60 -20.70 8.07
CA VAL A 349 13.98 -22.03 8.14
C VAL A 349 12.81 -22.17 7.18
N SER A 350 11.94 -21.17 7.06
CA SER A 350 10.78 -21.19 6.15
C SER A 350 11.18 -21.20 4.67
N GLY A 351 12.36 -20.67 4.36
CA GLY A 351 12.86 -20.52 2.99
C GLY A 351 12.05 -19.52 2.18
N LEU A 352 11.57 -18.46 2.83
CA LEU A 352 11.02 -17.27 2.17
C LEU A 352 11.98 -16.78 1.07
N TYR A 353 11.43 -16.41 -0.08
CA TYR A 353 12.21 -15.80 -1.15
C TYR A 353 12.68 -14.41 -0.78
N ASP A 354 11.75 -13.57 -0.33
CA ASP A 354 12.02 -12.24 0.18
C ASP A 354 11.33 -12.03 1.54
N ALA A 355 11.82 -11.05 2.28
CA ALA A 355 11.20 -10.60 3.51
C ALA A 355 11.28 -9.08 3.62
N GLN A 356 10.21 -8.49 4.10
CA GLN A 356 10.11 -7.07 4.45
C GLN A 356 9.94 -6.93 5.94
N ILE A 357 10.78 -6.12 6.55
CA ILE A 357 10.66 -5.76 7.97
C ILE A 357 10.26 -4.30 8.08
N THR A 358 9.35 -4.00 9.01
CA THR A 358 8.86 -2.64 9.28
C THR A 358 8.75 -2.43 10.79
N PHE A 359 8.74 -1.18 11.23
CA PHE A 359 8.35 -0.86 12.60
C PHE A 359 6.84 -0.85 12.76
N MET A 360 6.35 -1.24 13.94
CA MET A 360 4.98 -0.95 14.34
C MET A 360 4.77 0.56 14.29
N THR A 361 3.86 1.00 13.42
CA THR A 361 3.61 2.42 13.17
C THR A 361 2.18 2.79 13.55
N ALA A 362 2.06 3.77 14.44
CA ALA A 362 0.77 4.31 14.84
C ALA A 362 0.28 5.34 13.82
N PHE A 363 -0.55 4.91 12.87
CA PHE A 363 -1.18 5.82 11.90
C PHE A 363 -2.39 6.55 12.52
N PRO A 364 -2.60 7.83 12.19
CA PRO A 364 -3.75 8.58 12.70
C PRO A 364 -5.07 7.89 12.39
N GLY A 365 -6.03 7.99 13.31
CA GLY A 365 -7.36 7.41 13.16
C GLY A 365 -7.47 5.89 13.41
N THR A 366 -6.36 5.16 13.52
CA THR A 366 -6.37 3.72 13.80
C THR A 366 -6.67 3.42 15.28
N PRO A 367 -7.20 2.24 15.61
CA PRO A 367 -7.33 1.79 16.98
C PRO A 367 -5.99 1.75 17.71
N LEU A 368 -4.92 1.30 17.04
CA LEU A 368 -3.57 1.31 17.58
C LEU A 368 -3.13 2.72 18.02
N TYR A 369 -3.30 3.74 17.16
CA TYR A 369 -2.96 5.12 17.50
C TYR A 369 -3.72 5.60 18.74
N ARG A 370 -5.04 5.36 18.79
CA ARG A 370 -5.86 5.76 19.93
C ARG A 370 -5.43 5.10 21.24
N ARG A 371 -5.11 3.79 21.19
CA ARG A 371 -4.64 3.02 22.34
C ARG A 371 -3.28 3.52 22.82
N LEU A 372 -2.30 3.65 21.92
CA LEU A 372 -0.96 4.09 22.28
C LEU A 372 -0.93 5.55 22.77
N LYS A 373 -1.83 6.40 22.27
CA LYS A 373 -1.99 7.77 22.79
C LYS A 373 -2.55 7.77 24.22
N GLN A 374 -3.49 6.89 24.55
CA GLN A 374 -4.01 6.74 25.92
C GLN A 374 -2.97 6.14 26.88
N GLU A 375 -2.06 5.31 26.37
CA GLU A 375 -0.97 4.70 27.13
C GLU A 375 0.27 5.61 27.23
N ASP A 376 0.23 6.83 26.69
CA ASP A 376 1.37 7.77 26.60
C ASP A 376 2.61 7.18 25.89
N ARG A 377 2.36 6.40 24.85
CA ARG A 377 3.38 5.68 24.06
C ARG A 377 3.57 6.25 22.64
N ILE A 378 3.02 7.40 22.32
CA ILE A 378 3.34 8.15 21.08
C ILE A 378 4.55 9.04 21.40
N ILE A 379 5.64 8.88 20.64
CA ILE A 379 6.91 9.59 20.92
C ILE A 379 6.74 11.09 20.75
N LEU A 380 6.07 11.51 19.67
CA LEU A 380 5.84 12.92 19.38
C LEU A 380 4.46 13.07 18.72
N ASP A 381 3.54 13.75 19.37
CA ASP A 381 2.19 13.95 18.86
C ASP A 381 2.22 14.73 17.54
N ARG A 382 1.42 14.27 16.58
CA ARG A 382 1.32 14.86 15.23
C ARG A 382 2.61 14.89 14.41
N ALA A 383 3.61 14.13 14.76
CA ALA A 383 4.79 13.94 13.91
C ALA A 383 4.49 12.98 12.75
N TRP A 384 3.57 13.38 11.89
CA TRP A 384 3.06 12.53 10.81
C TRP A 384 4.13 12.10 9.81
N GLN A 385 5.20 12.89 9.66
CA GLN A 385 6.36 12.54 8.83
C GLN A 385 7.05 11.25 9.28
N LEU A 386 6.85 10.80 10.51
CA LEU A 386 7.37 9.53 11.01
C LEU A 386 6.46 8.32 10.66
N CYS A 387 5.32 8.53 10.02
CA CYS A 387 4.44 7.46 9.55
C CYS A 387 4.97 6.81 8.26
N THR A 388 6.21 6.33 8.28
CA THR A 388 6.92 5.79 7.10
C THR A 388 7.06 4.27 7.11
N LEU A 389 6.70 3.59 8.20
CA LEU A 389 7.01 2.20 8.50
C LEU A 389 8.50 1.92 8.81
N PHE A 390 9.39 2.89 8.60
CA PHE A 390 10.83 2.80 8.81
C PHE A 390 11.36 3.86 9.77
N ASP A 391 10.49 4.70 10.29
CA ASP A 391 10.77 5.61 11.41
C ASP A 391 9.95 5.18 12.62
N ILE A 392 10.54 5.28 13.80
CA ILE A 392 9.88 4.89 15.04
C ILE A 392 9.04 6.06 15.53
N ASN A 393 7.73 5.89 15.64
CA ASN A 393 6.82 6.91 16.17
C ASN A 393 6.14 6.48 17.47
N ILE A 394 6.53 5.31 18.03
CA ILE A 394 5.96 4.73 19.24
C ILE A 394 7.04 4.34 20.24
N VAL A 395 6.68 4.27 21.53
CA VAL A 395 7.49 3.62 22.56
C VAL A 395 7.06 2.16 22.64
N PRO A 396 7.94 1.19 22.35
CA PRO A 396 7.61 -0.23 22.45
C PRO A 396 7.37 -0.63 23.92
N LYS A 397 6.64 -1.74 24.13
CA LYS A 397 6.21 -2.13 25.48
C LYS A 397 7.29 -2.81 26.30
N SER A 398 8.11 -3.66 25.69
CA SER A 398 9.02 -4.57 26.39
C SER A 398 10.49 -4.40 25.98
N MET A 399 10.82 -3.28 25.37
CA MET A 399 12.18 -2.87 25.04
C MET A 399 12.24 -1.34 24.94
N THR A 400 13.41 -0.77 24.97
CA THR A 400 13.62 0.67 24.73
C THR A 400 13.55 1.00 23.24
N VAL A 401 13.29 2.26 22.91
CA VAL A 401 13.34 2.76 21.51
C VAL A 401 14.72 2.49 20.89
N GLN A 402 15.79 2.65 21.68
CA GLN A 402 17.16 2.41 21.19
C GLN A 402 17.41 0.92 20.90
N GLU A 403 16.91 0.01 21.74
CA GLU A 403 17.02 -1.43 21.49
C GLU A 403 16.24 -1.82 20.25
N LEU A 404 15.02 -1.29 20.06
CA LEU A 404 14.23 -1.51 18.86
C LEU A 404 14.99 -1.03 17.60
N GLN A 405 15.55 0.18 17.63
CA GLN A 405 16.31 0.73 16.51
C GLN A 405 17.56 -0.09 16.19
N ASN A 406 18.36 -0.41 17.21
CA ASN A 406 19.60 -1.18 17.04
C ASN A 406 19.34 -2.60 16.52
N GLY A 407 18.32 -3.27 17.08
CA GLY A 407 17.93 -4.61 16.65
C GLY A 407 17.40 -4.62 15.20
N PHE A 408 16.60 -3.61 14.83
CA PHE A 408 16.14 -3.46 13.46
C PHE A 408 17.31 -3.25 12.48
N LEU A 409 18.25 -2.37 12.81
CA LEU A 409 19.45 -2.10 11.99
C LEU A 409 20.32 -3.36 11.84
N TRP A 410 20.50 -4.10 12.91
CA TRP A 410 21.23 -5.37 12.89
C TRP A 410 20.52 -6.38 11.97
N LEU A 411 19.21 -6.55 12.16
CA LEU A 411 18.42 -7.49 11.36
C LEU A 411 18.42 -7.08 9.88
N ALA A 412 18.24 -5.80 9.57
CA ALA A 412 18.25 -5.29 8.20
C ALA A 412 19.60 -5.55 7.51
N LYS A 413 20.73 -5.20 8.17
CA LYS A 413 22.07 -5.45 7.65
C LYS A 413 22.33 -6.93 7.38
N THR A 414 21.87 -7.81 8.28
CA THR A 414 22.02 -9.27 8.12
C THR A 414 21.12 -9.79 7.02
N LEU A 415 19.82 -9.52 7.12
CA LEU A 415 18.79 -10.05 6.22
C LEU A 415 18.98 -9.67 4.75
N TYR A 416 19.41 -8.44 4.49
CA TYR A 416 19.59 -7.91 3.14
C TYR A 416 21.04 -8.01 2.63
N SER A 417 21.94 -8.70 3.38
CA SER A 417 23.26 -9.03 2.88
C SER A 417 23.19 -9.90 1.62
N ASP A 418 24.21 -9.81 0.80
CA ASP A 418 24.32 -10.65 -0.41
C ASP A 418 24.32 -12.14 -0.07
N GLU A 419 24.95 -12.52 1.04
CA GLU A 419 25.00 -13.91 1.51
C GLU A 419 23.62 -14.44 1.80
N GLU A 420 22.85 -13.80 2.69
CA GLU A 420 21.50 -14.22 3.07
C GLU A 420 20.53 -14.18 1.89
N THR A 421 20.62 -13.13 1.07
CA THR A 421 19.80 -12.99 -0.13
C THR A 421 20.06 -14.11 -1.12
N ASN A 422 21.34 -14.41 -1.41
CA ASN A 422 21.71 -15.48 -2.32
C ASN A 422 21.33 -16.86 -1.78
N GLN A 423 21.41 -17.07 -0.44
CA GLN A 423 21.01 -18.33 0.18
C GLN A 423 19.50 -18.56 0.04
N ARG A 424 18.64 -17.53 0.29
CA ARG A 424 17.19 -17.61 0.08
C ARG A 424 16.84 -17.93 -1.37
N ARG A 425 17.48 -17.26 -2.33
CA ARG A 425 17.27 -17.49 -3.77
C ARG A 425 17.73 -18.87 -4.24
N ARG A 426 18.79 -19.43 -3.65
CA ARG A 426 19.21 -20.82 -3.91
C ARG A 426 18.16 -21.81 -3.38
N LYS A 427 17.74 -21.67 -2.13
CA LYS A 427 16.69 -22.52 -1.52
C LYS A 427 15.41 -22.53 -2.36
N PHE A 428 14.97 -21.37 -2.85
CA PHE A 428 13.80 -21.28 -3.72
C PHE A 428 14.01 -22.04 -5.03
N ARG A 429 15.13 -21.83 -5.71
CA ARG A 429 15.44 -22.53 -6.97
C ARG A 429 15.50 -24.04 -6.81
N ASP A 430 16.11 -24.52 -5.71
CA ASP A 430 16.23 -25.94 -5.45
C ASP A 430 14.87 -26.56 -5.13
N ARG A 431 14.03 -25.85 -4.36
CA ARG A 431 12.64 -26.27 -4.10
C ARG A 431 11.84 -26.36 -5.39
N LEU A 432 11.95 -25.37 -6.25
CA LEU A 432 11.23 -25.31 -7.52
C LEU A 432 11.63 -26.45 -8.46
N LYS A 433 12.93 -26.71 -8.62
CA LYS A 433 13.44 -27.84 -9.43
C LYS A 433 12.92 -29.20 -8.97
N ASN A 434 12.72 -29.38 -7.66
CA ASN A 434 12.24 -30.62 -7.08
C ASN A 434 10.71 -30.71 -7.01
N SER A 435 10.00 -29.63 -7.39
CA SER A 435 8.54 -29.59 -7.37
C SER A 435 7.93 -30.31 -8.59
N ALA A 436 6.94 -31.18 -8.35
CA ALA A 436 6.15 -31.78 -9.42
C ALA A 436 5.38 -30.75 -10.25
N ASN A 437 5.03 -29.62 -9.63
CA ASN A 437 4.31 -28.52 -10.28
C ASN A 437 5.17 -27.77 -11.30
N PHE A 438 6.49 -27.70 -11.07
CA PHE A 438 7.41 -27.07 -12.02
C PHE A 438 7.66 -27.93 -13.27
N ARG A 439 7.72 -29.27 -13.13
CA ARG A 439 7.91 -30.18 -14.27
C ARG A 439 6.79 -30.11 -15.30
N ARG A 440 5.57 -29.69 -14.88
CA ARG A 440 4.42 -29.48 -15.78
C ARG A 440 4.53 -28.19 -16.61
N ILE A 441 5.46 -27.31 -16.32
CA ILE A 441 5.68 -26.03 -17.03
C ILE A 441 6.67 -26.20 -18.18
N ALA A 442 7.59 -27.15 -18.04
CA ALA A 442 8.69 -27.38 -19.01
C ALA A 442 8.31 -28.33 -20.16
N THR A 443 7.07 -28.85 -20.16
CA THR A 443 6.46 -29.62 -21.23
C THR A 443 5.31 -28.85 -21.87
#